data_4d001fbc1ff384537a887f96accd8e79
#
_entry.id   4d001fbc1ff384537a887f96accd8e79
#
_cell.length_a   1.000
_cell.length_b   1.000
_cell.length_c   1.000
_cell.angle_alpha   90.00
_cell.angle_beta   90.00
_cell.angle_gamma   90.00
#
_symmetry.space_group_name_H-M   'P 1'
#
loop_
_entity.id
_entity.type
_entity.pdbx_description
1 polymer ?
#
loop_
_entity_poly.entity_id
_entity_poly.type
_entity_poly.pdbx_seq_one_letter_code
_entity_poly.pdbx_strand_id
1 'polypeptide(L)'
;MNGTKQKLDLNKVKDLILDNIDVLLEDLDLEYEQISDNIFMKCPIHGGDNDKGLSISLTQKNWRCWTRGCQEDFGTDIFGFIRAVREDATFSDTLRYVCKLFNIGKEYKSTSTEPKSKKSEFDEIVNIFSKKKKTMKSEYVRDVETLNNSFYFEKRGFLPDTLEHFGVQDCIDKNSKMWNRAIIPVTFENKEVAYIARAAKNFIQPKYLFSKGFKKTEYLYNYDNAIEVAKEKHTLFLVEGQGDVWRMYEAGVKNCVGLFGKDISETQKSLLIKSGVTDLVVLTDNDQAGREGRMKIQRELNRMFNLIYPPMPKKDVGDTSVKKIQKHILSQVEGLY
;
A
#
# COMPACT_ATOMS: atom_id res chain seq x y z
N MET A 1 -8.07 38.05 -39.47
CA MET A 1 -6.83 37.93 -38.69
C MET A 1 -6.76 36.56 -38.08
N ASN A 2 -5.98 35.64 -38.69
CA ASN A 2 -5.83 34.28 -38.25
C ASN A 2 -4.86 34.25 -37.05
N GLY A 3 -5.38 34.15 -35.85
CA GLY A 3 -4.58 33.88 -34.67
C GLY A 3 -4.06 32.46 -34.71
N THR A 4 -2.80 32.28 -35.03
CA THR A 4 -2.07 31.01 -34.91
C THR A 4 -2.10 30.56 -33.44
N LYS A 5 -2.85 29.51 -33.15
CA LYS A 5 -2.80 28.83 -31.83
C LYS A 5 -1.37 28.38 -31.60
N GLN A 6 -0.66 29.04 -30.72
CA GLN A 6 0.67 28.62 -30.29
C GLN A 6 0.56 27.25 -29.63
N LYS A 7 1.18 26.26 -30.22
CA LYS A 7 1.21 24.88 -29.70
C LYS A 7 2.06 24.90 -28.43
N LEU A 8 1.56 24.34 -27.32
CA LEU A 8 2.26 24.26 -26.07
C LEU A 8 3.58 23.48 -26.24
N ASP A 9 4.70 24.08 -25.85
CA ASP A 9 6.01 23.46 -25.90
C ASP A 9 6.19 22.55 -24.66
N LEU A 10 6.03 21.24 -24.86
CA LEU A 10 6.10 20.25 -23.77
C LEU A 10 7.48 20.21 -23.11
N ASN A 11 8.56 20.53 -23.81
CA ASN A 11 9.90 20.54 -23.21
C ASN A 11 10.03 21.71 -22.23
N LYS A 12 9.55 22.89 -22.60
CA LYS A 12 9.53 24.04 -21.67
C LYS A 12 8.64 23.77 -20.46
N VAL A 13 7.54 23.04 -20.64
CA VAL A 13 6.69 22.65 -19.51
C VAL A 13 7.40 21.64 -18.60
N LYS A 14 8.14 20.68 -19.14
CA LYS A 14 8.97 19.76 -18.34
C LYS A 14 10.01 20.53 -17.52
N ASP A 15 10.71 21.45 -18.15
CA ASP A 15 11.74 22.25 -17.49
C ASP A 15 11.11 23.08 -16.35
N LEU A 16 9.99 23.74 -16.61
CA LEU A 16 9.27 24.50 -15.58
C LEU A 16 8.85 23.62 -14.39
N ILE A 17 8.39 22.40 -14.62
CA ILE A 17 8.01 21.48 -13.56
C ILE A 17 9.24 21.08 -12.73
N LEU A 18 10.35 20.74 -13.40
CA LEU A 18 11.57 20.30 -12.72
C LEU A 18 12.28 21.43 -11.97
N ASP A 19 12.22 22.65 -12.48
CA ASP A 19 12.74 23.85 -11.81
C ASP A 19 11.91 24.25 -10.57
N ASN A 20 10.66 23.77 -10.47
CA ASN A 20 9.75 24.00 -9.35
C ASN A 20 9.17 22.66 -8.86
N ILE A 21 10.01 21.68 -8.71
CA ILE A 21 9.59 20.29 -8.40
C ILE A 21 8.97 20.17 -7.01
N ASP A 22 9.41 20.99 -6.06
CA ASP A 22 8.86 21.13 -4.72
C ASP A 22 7.36 21.45 -4.75
N VAL A 23 6.92 22.38 -5.58
CA VAL A 23 5.50 22.74 -5.75
C VAL A 23 4.69 21.53 -6.24
N LEU A 24 5.25 20.73 -7.15
CA LEU A 24 4.59 19.52 -7.63
C LEU A 24 4.47 18.47 -6.53
N LEU A 25 5.57 18.22 -5.81
CA LEU A 25 5.62 17.14 -4.81
C LEU A 25 4.75 17.49 -3.59
N GLU A 26 4.68 18.75 -3.20
CA GLU A 26 3.78 19.25 -2.16
C GLU A 26 2.30 19.11 -2.57
N ASP A 27 1.94 19.50 -3.80
CA ASP A 27 0.55 19.37 -4.28
C ASP A 27 0.11 17.89 -4.43
N LEU A 28 1.08 16.99 -4.66
CA LEU A 28 0.85 15.54 -4.68
C LEU A 28 0.89 14.87 -3.30
N ASP A 29 1.13 15.65 -2.22
CA ASP A 29 1.26 15.18 -0.83
C ASP A 29 2.31 14.07 -0.68
N LEU A 30 3.51 14.28 -1.26
CA LEU A 30 4.62 13.34 -1.26
C LEU A 30 5.74 13.78 -0.34
N GLU A 31 6.12 12.93 0.60
CA GLU A 31 7.33 13.11 1.42
C GLU A 31 8.58 12.71 0.61
N TYR A 32 9.59 13.56 0.58
CA TYR A 32 10.82 13.32 -0.20
C TYR A 32 12.07 13.86 0.52
N GLU A 33 13.23 13.33 0.11
CA GLU A 33 14.56 13.82 0.48
C GLU A 33 15.30 14.26 -0.79
N GLN A 34 15.80 15.48 -0.82
CA GLN A 34 16.65 15.94 -1.92
C GLN A 34 18.12 15.81 -1.55
N ILE A 35 18.89 15.11 -2.38
CA ILE A 35 20.33 14.95 -2.25
C ILE A 35 20.97 15.41 -3.59
N SER A 36 21.62 16.57 -3.58
CA SER A 36 22.13 17.22 -4.81
C SER A 36 21.03 17.37 -5.87
N ASP A 37 21.25 16.86 -7.08
CA ASP A 37 20.31 16.92 -8.21
C ASP A 37 19.32 15.76 -8.27
N ASN A 38 19.21 14.99 -7.19
CA ASN A 38 18.29 13.86 -7.13
C ASN A 38 17.32 13.98 -5.97
N ILE A 39 16.09 13.63 -6.23
CA ILE A 39 15.03 13.55 -5.23
C ILE A 39 14.75 12.07 -4.98
N PHE A 40 14.71 11.67 -3.73
CA PHE A 40 14.42 10.31 -3.30
C PHE A 40 13.15 10.28 -2.48
N MET A 41 12.35 9.22 -2.67
CA MET A 41 11.11 9.02 -1.93
C MET A 41 10.70 7.55 -1.91
N LYS A 42 9.76 7.23 -1.04
CA LYS A 42 8.99 5.98 -1.15
C LYS A 42 8.23 6.00 -2.46
N CYS A 43 8.18 4.87 -3.17
CA CYS A 43 7.43 4.86 -4.42
C CYS A 43 5.92 4.98 -4.15
N PRO A 44 5.26 6.09 -4.53
CA PRO A 44 3.84 6.29 -4.27
C PRO A 44 2.95 5.41 -5.16
N ILE A 45 3.49 4.92 -6.28
CA ILE A 45 2.74 4.19 -7.29
C ILE A 45 2.35 2.78 -6.81
N HIS A 46 3.25 2.09 -6.10
CA HIS A 46 2.97 0.76 -5.56
C HIS A 46 2.99 0.70 -4.02
N GLY A 47 3.09 1.84 -3.34
CA GLY A 47 3.11 1.92 -1.89
C GLY A 47 4.34 1.24 -1.27
N GLY A 48 5.54 1.52 -1.81
CA GLY A 48 6.82 1.00 -1.28
C GLY A 48 7.13 1.59 0.10
N ASP A 49 7.90 0.83 0.91
CA ASP A 49 8.37 1.23 2.25
C ASP A 49 9.84 1.65 2.30
N ASN A 50 10.56 1.54 1.17
CA ASN A 50 11.93 1.99 1.03
C ASN A 50 11.95 3.50 0.74
N ASP A 51 12.53 4.30 1.64
CA ASP A 51 12.63 5.75 1.52
C ASP A 51 13.38 6.22 0.27
N LYS A 52 14.22 5.35 -0.32
CA LYS A 52 14.94 5.57 -1.59
C LYS A 52 14.46 4.63 -2.71
N GLY A 53 13.22 4.14 -2.60
CA GLY A 53 12.62 3.21 -3.56
C GLY A 53 12.30 3.81 -4.93
N LEU A 54 12.19 5.15 -5.00
CA LEU A 54 12.01 5.91 -6.23
C LEU A 54 12.97 7.11 -6.21
N SER A 55 13.53 7.45 -7.37
CA SER A 55 14.30 8.67 -7.56
C SER A 55 13.82 9.48 -8.77
N ILE A 56 13.92 10.82 -8.67
CA ILE A 56 13.76 11.75 -9.78
C ILE A 56 15.11 12.46 -9.96
N SER A 57 15.69 12.38 -11.14
CA SER A 57 16.92 13.11 -11.49
C SER A 57 16.56 14.42 -12.18
N LEU A 58 16.95 15.55 -11.58
CA LEU A 58 16.71 16.88 -12.13
C LEU A 58 17.60 17.15 -13.36
N THR A 59 18.82 16.62 -13.36
CA THR A 59 19.77 16.77 -14.48
C THR A 59 19.42 15.85 -15.66
N GLN A 60 19.10 14.58 -15.42
CA GLN A 60 18.71 13.65 -16.46
C GLN A 60 17.23 13.79 -16.87
N LYS A 61 16.45 14.58 -16.13
CA LYS A 61 15.02 14.85 -16.35
C LYS A 61 14.17 13.59 -16.46
N ASN A 62 14.52 12.58 -15.65
CA ASN A 62 13.83 11.30 -15.61
C ASN A 62 13.58 10.84 -14.18
N TRP A 63 12.67 9.88 -14.05
CA TRP A 63 12.39 9.21 -12.80
C TRP A 63 12.53 7.70 -12.91
N ARG A 64 12.80 7.05 -11.80
CA ARG A 64 12.97 5.60 -11.75
C ARG A 64 12.48 5.01 -10.42
N CYS A 65 11.67 3.97 -10.50
CA CYS A 65 11.36 3.10 -9.38
C CYS A 65 12.36 1.93 -9.36
N TRP A 66 13.20 1.88 -8.33
CA TRP A 66 14.27 0.87 -8.21
C TRP A 66 13.77 -0.48 -7.73
N THR A 67 12.55 -0.53 -7.14
CA THR A 67 12.00 -1.75 -6.57
C THR A 67 11.13 -2.52 -7.56
N ARG A 68 10.39 -1.84 -8.44
CA ARG A 68 9.42 -2.48 -9.36
C ARG A 68 9.46 -2.00 -10.79
N GLY A 69 10.29 -1.02 -11.12
CA GLY A 69 10.34 -0.50 -12.49
C GLY A 69 9.03 0.16 -12.94
N CYS A 70 8.29 0.84 -12.04
CA CYS A 70 6.98 1.44 -12.37
C CYS A 70 7.01 2.39 -13.56
N GLN A 71 8.17 2.98 -13.88
CA GLN A 71 8.35 3.84 -15.06
C GLN A 71 8.17 3.10 -16.39
N GLU A 72 8.28 1.77 -16.41
CA GLU A 72 8.10 0.98 -17.64
C GLU A 72 6.66 1.03 -18.16
N ASP A 73 5.68 1.19 -17.26
CA ASP A 73 4.25 1.27 -17.61
C ASP A 73 3.78 2.70 -17.96
N PHE A 74 4.49 3.76 -17.49
CA PHE A 74 4.02 5.15 -17.59
C PHE A 74 4.96 6.08 -18.38
N GLY A 75 6.19 5.62 -18.68
CA GLY A 75 7.26 6.41 -19.26
C GLY A 75 8.18 7.04 -18.19
N THR A 76 9.40 7.37 -18.61
CA THR A 76 10.49 7.78 -17.70
C THR A 76 10.55 9.28 -17.42
N ASP A 77 9.74 10.10 -18.09
CA ASP A 77 9.74 11.54 -17.92
C ASP A 77 8.79 12.00 -16.78
N ILE A 78 8.87 13.28 -16.43
CA ILE A 78 8.07 13.83 -15.31
C ILE A 78 6.56 13.76 -15.57
N PHE A 79 6.10 13.78 -16.82
CA PHE A 79 4.68 13.57 -17.13
C PHE A 79 4.25 12.14 -16.85
N GLY A 80 5.12 11.16 -17.16
CA GLY A 80 4.91 9.75 -16.80
C GLY A 80 4.81 9.56 -15.30
N PHE A 81 5.66 10.23 -14.51
CA PHE A 81 5.59 10.23 -13.05
C PHE A 81 4.25 10.80 -12.55
N ILE A 82 3.87 12.00 -12.99
CA ILE A 82 2.62 12.65 -12.59
C ILE A 82 1.42 11.77 -12.94
N ARG A 83 1.41 11.21 -14.15
CA ARG A 83 0.34 10.31 -14.61
C ARG A 83 0.23 9.07 -13.72
N ALA A 84 1.36 8.48 -13.35
CA ALA A 84 1.41 7.29 -12.51
C ALA A 84 0.92 7.56 -11.08
N VAL A 85 1.33 8.68 -10.47
CA VAL A 85 0.94 9.04 -9.12
C VAL A 85 -0.54 9.42 -9.03
N ARG A 86 -1.03 10.16 -10.02
CA ARG A 86 -2.42 10.62 -10.08
C ARG A 86 -3.39 9.59 -10.66
N GLU A 87 -2.88 8.53 -11.27
CA GLU A 87 -3.69 7.53 -12.00
C GLU A 87 -4.52 8.16 -13.14
N ASP A 88 -3.96 9.17 -13.80
CA ASP A 88 -4.63 9.85 -14.89
C ASP A 88 -4.90 8.90 -16.06
N ALA A 89 -6.16 8.84 -16.53
CA ALA A 89 -6.57 7.96 -17.62
C ALA A 89 -5.89 8.32 -18.95
N THR A 90 -5.64 9.62 -19.18
CA THR A 90 -5.03 10.11 -20.40
C THR A 90 -3.92 11.11 -20.14
N PHE A 91 -2.99 11.25 -21.09
CA PHE A 91 -1.98 12.30 -21.08
C PHE A 91 -2.59 13.72 -21.04
N SER A 92 -3.76 13.90 -21.65
CA SER A 92 -4.48 15.17 -21.64
C SER A 92 -4.95 15.56 -20.23
N ASP A 93 -5.26 14.59 -19.38
CA ASP A 93 -5.66 14.84 -17.99
C ASP A 93 -4.45 15.30 -17.18
N THR A 94 -3.30 14.64 -17.35
CA THR A 94 -2.02 15.05 -16.75
C THR A 94 -1.63 16.47 -17.18
N LEU A 95 -1.71 16.77 -18.49
CA LEU A 95 -1.35 18.09 -19.00
C LEU A 95 -2.29 19.19 -18.46
N ARG A 96 -3.57 18.89 -18.34
CA ARG A 96 -4.58 19.80 -17.78
C ARG A 96 -4.29 20.12 -16.30
N TYR A 97 -3.90 19.10 -15.55
CA TYR A 97 -3.48 19.26 -14.16
C TYR A 97 -2.23 20.15 -14.05
N VAL A 98 -1.18 19.84 -14.82
CA VAL A 98 0.06 20.61 -14.84
C VAL A 98 -0.20 22.07 -15.24
N CYS A 99 -0.97 22.33 -16.29
CA CYS A 99 -1.34 23.66 -16.71
C CYS A 99 -2.08 24.45 -15.61
N LYS A 100 -2.91 23.77 -14.82
CA LYS A 100 -3.62 24.37 -13.69
C LYS A 100 -2.67 24.68 -12.52
N LEU A 101 -1.82 23.72 -12.14
CA LEU A 101 -0.89 23.84 -11.02
C LEU A 101 0.12 24.97 -11.25
N PHE A 102 0.75 25.00 -12.42
CA PHE A 102 1.77 26.00 -12.78
C PHE A 102 1.22 27.24 -13.47
N ASN A 103 -0.11 27.41 -13.52
CA ASN A 103 -0.79 28.55 -14.14
C ASN A 103 -0.34 28.81 -15.60
N ILE A 104 -0.08 27.73 -16.35
CA ILE A 104 0.37 27.78 -17.74
C ILE A 104 -0.85 28.04 -18.65
N GLY A 105 -0.88 29.18 -19.30
CA GLY A 105 -1.85 29.49 -20.36
C GLY A 105 -3.21 29.96 -19.89
N LYS A 106 -3.37 31.29 -19.69
CA LYS A 106 -4.70 31.95 -19.59
C LYS A 106 -5.52 31.88 -20.89
N GLU A 107 -5.02 31.25 -21.96
CA GLU A 107 -5.65 31.26 -23.30
C GLU A 107 -6.26 29.92 -23.74
N TYR A 108 -6.27 28.90 -22.90
CA TYR A 108 -6.99 27.67 -23.23
C TYR A 108 -8.43 27.75 -22.74
N LYS A 109 -9.26 28.52 -23.42
CA LYS A 109 -10.72 28.50 -23.18
C LYS A 109 -11.30 27.17 -23.64
N SER A 110 -11.66 26.30 -22.70
CA SER A 110 -12.58 25.20 -22.99
C SER A 110 -13.98 25.78 -23.19
N THR A 111 -14.56 25.57 -24.35
CA THR A 111 -15.99 25.81 -24.57
C THR A 111 -16.80 24.71 -23.89
N SER A 112 -17.19 24.95 -22.66
CA SER A 112 -18.38 24.36 -22.04
C SER A 112 -18.81 25.30 -20.90
N THR A 113 -19.81 26.11 -21.21
CA THR A 113 -20.53 26.96 -20.28
C THR A 113 -21.52 26.14 -19.49
N GLU A 114 -21.23 25.98 -18.18
CA GLU A 114 -22.30 25.81 -17.17
C GLU A 114 -21.92 26.63 -15.93
N PRO A 115 -22.88 27.38 -15.34
CA PRO A 115 -22.62 28.23 -14.21
C PRO A 115 -22.42 27.45 -12.94
N LYS A 116 -21.25 27.61 -12.30
CA LYS A 116 -20.97 27.01 -10.98
C LYS A 116 -21.81 27.70 -9.91
N SER A 117 -22.82 27.00 -9.39
CA SER A 117 -23.42 27.30 -8.11
C SER A 117 -22.36 27.15 -7.00
N LYS A 118 -22.36 28.06 -6.01
CA LYS A 118 -21.52 27.92 -4.82
C LYS A 118 -21.85 26.61 -4.12
N LYS A 119 -20.90 25.68 -4.10
CA LYS A 119 -21.02 24.44 -3.32
C LYS A 119 -21.01 24.80 -1.85
N SER A 120 -21.96 24.25 -1.09
CA SER A 120 -22.00 24.37 0.36
C SER A 120 -20.88 23.50 0.99
N GLU A 121 -20.38 23.89 2.20
CA GLU A 121 -19.41 23.09 2.96
C GLU A 121 -19.89 21.65 3.17
N PHE A 122 -21.22 21.44 3.19
CA PHE A 122 -21.84 20.12 3.28
C PHE A 122 -21.60 19.27 2.03
N ASP A 123 -21.58 19.88 0.83
CA ASP A 123 -21.27 19.15 -0.43
C ASP A 123 -19.79 18.73 -0.50
N GLU A 124 -18.89 19.47 0.13
CA GLU A 124 -17.48 19.08 0.25
C GLU A 124 -17.33 17.88 1.20
N ILE A 125 -18.00 17.89 2.33
CA ILE A 125 -18.03 16.77 3.28
C ILE A 125 -18.63 15.52 2.62
N VAL A 126 -19.78 15.64 1.95
CA VAL A 126 -20.41 14.54 1.21
C VAL A 126 -19.51 14.02 0.09
N ASN A 127 -18.77 14.89 -0.60
CA ASN A 127 -17.81 14.46 -1.63
C ASN A 127 -16.57 13.74 -1.06
N ILE A 128 -16.13 14.06 0.15
CA ILE A 128 -15.07 13.33 0.84
C ILE A 128 -15.54 11.90 1.15
N PHE A 129 -16.79 11.74 1.58
CA PHE A 129 -17.38 10.42 1.89
C PHE A 129 -17.91 9.68 0.65
N SER A 130 -18.25 10.39 -0.44
CA SER A 130 -18.80 9.83 -1.67
C SER A 130 -17.81 9.65 -2.81
N LYS A 131 -16.49 9.84 -2.59
CA LYS A 131 -15.50 9.39 -3.57
C LYS A 131 -15.70 7.89 -3.80
N LYS A 132 -16.60 7.57 -4.76
CA LYS A 132 -16.74 6.21 -5.27
C LYS A 132 -15.33 5.73 -5.63
N LYS A 133 -14.84 4.73 -4.89
CA LYS A 133 -13.71 3.92 -5.37
C LYS A 133 -13.99 3.62 -6.83
N LYS A 134 -13.14 4.07 -7.75
CA LYS A 134 -13.06 3.47 -9.06
C LYS A 134 -12.70 2.00 -8.80
N THR A 135 -13.69 1.15 -8.80
CA THR A 135 -13.47 -0.30 -8.84
C THR A 135 -12.60 -0.54 -10.07
N MET A 136 -11.41 -1.07 -9.86
CA MET A 136 -10.61 -1.61 -10.95
C MET A 136 -11.46 -2.64 -11.67
N LYS A 137 -11.90 -2.31 -12.88
CA LYS A 137 -12.75 -3.14 -13.73
C LYS A 137 -11.95 -4.17 -14.54
N SER A 138 -10.86 -4.69 -14.02
CA SER A 138 -10.29 -5.93 -14.53
C SER A 138 -10.50 -6.97 -13.44
N GLU A 139 -11.22 -8.00 -13.77
CA GLU A 139 -11.32 -9.17 -12.93
C GLU A 139 -9.90 -9.70 -12.71
N TYR A 140 -9.44 -9.70 -11.46
CA TYR A 140 -8.13 -10.23 -11.12
C TYR A 140 -8.14 -11.73 -11.42
N VAL A 141 -7.20 -12.17 -12.21
CA VAL A 141 -6.95 -13.60 -12.49
C VAL A 141 -5.53 -13.90 -12.07
N ARG A 142 -5.35 -14.93 -11.23
CA ARG A 142 -4.04 -15.40 -10.83
C ARG A 142 -3.31 -15.97 -12.05
N ASP A 143 -2.13 -15.43 -12.34
CA ASP A 143 -1.30 -15.73 -13.52
C ASP A 143 -0.16 -16.72 -13.21
N VAL A 144 -0.23 -17.46 -12.11
CA VAL A 144 0.80 -18.40 -11.66
C VAL A 144 0.21 -19.76 -11.34
N GLU A 145 0.86 -20.82 -11.84
CA GLU A 145 0.57 -22.19 -11.45
C GLU A 145 1.22 -22.53 -10.11
N THR A 146 0.46 -23.14 -9.22
CA THR A 146 0.89 -23.43 -7.85
C THR A 146 0.55 -24.85 -7.44
N LEU A 147 1.33 -25.40 -6.49
CA LEU A 147 0.98 -26.61 -5.74
C LEU A 147 0.29 -26.24 -4.44
N ASN A 148 -0.65 -27.06 -4.02
CA ASN A 148 -1.26 -26.98 -2.70
C ASN A 148 -0.18 -27.17 -1.63
N ASN A 149 -0.23 -26.33 -0.59
CA ASN A 149 0.72 -26.20 0.51
C ASN A 149 2.09 -25.62 0.12
N SER A 150 2.62 -24.80 0.98
CA SER A 150 3.94 -24.23 0.82
C SER A 150 4.97 -24.95 1.68
N PHE A 151 5.79 -25.79 1.08
CA PHE A 151 6.93 -26.42 1.76
C PHE A 151 7.90 -25.44 2.38
N TYR A 152 8.00 -24.23 1.80
CA TYR A 152 8.84 -23.19 2.36
C TYR A 152 8.37 -22.75 3.75
N PHE A 153 7.08 -22.53 3.93
CA PHE A 153 6.54 -22.08 5.21
C PHE A 153 6.34 -23.21 6.21
N GLU A 154 6.07 -24.44 5.74
CA GLU A 154 6.11 -25.63 6.61
C GLU A 154 7.48 -25.79 7.28
N LYS A 155 8.58 -25.67 6.51
CA LYS A 155 9.95 -25.68 7.06
C LYS A 155 10.24 -24.54 8.05
N ARG A 156 9.48 -23.46 7.98
CA ARG A 156 9.54 -22.36 8.96
C ARG A 156 8.66 -22.62 10.19
N GLY A 157 8.02 -23.77 10.27
CA GLY A 157 7.24 -24.23 11.43
C GLY A 157 5.82 -23.70 11.48
N PHE A 158 5.22 -23.35 10.32
CA PHE A 158 3.79 -23.14 10.21
C PHE A 158 3.08 -24.47 9.96
N LEU A 159 1.89 -24.63 10.54
CA LEU A 159 1.10 -25.84 10.39
C LEU A 159 0.51 -25.94 8.96
N PRO A 160 0.50 -27.14 8.34
CA PRO A 160 -0.11 -27.34 7.01
C PRO A 160 -1.54 -26.83 6.93
N ASP A 161 -2.39 -27.13 7.91
CA ASP A 161 -3.79 -26.69 7.97
C ASP A 161 -3.91 -25.17 8.00
N THR A 162 -2.97 -24.48 8.65
CA THR A 162 -2.92 -23.03 8.65
C THR A 162 -2.59 -22.48 7.26
N LEU A 163 -1.58 -23.06 6.60
CA LEU A 163 -1.19 -22.65 5.26
C LEU A 163 -2.30 -22.93 4.24
N GLU A 164 -2.99 -24.04 4.36
CA GLU A 164 -4.16 -24.39 3.55
C GLU A 164 -5.31 -23.38 3.77
N HIS A 165 -5.63 -23.07 5.03
CA HIS A 165 -6.67 -22.08 5.39
C HIS A 165 -6.41 -20.71 4.73
N PHE A 166 -5.16 -20.28 4.68
CA PHE A 166 -4.77 -19.01 4.05
C PHE A 166 -4.42 -19.13 2.56
N GLY A 167 -4.57 -20.34 1.97
CA GLY A 167 -4.32 -20.60 0.56
C GLY A 167 -2.86 -20.37 0.14
N VAL A 168 -1.91 -20.63 1.05
CA VAL A 168 -0.47 -20.41 0.81
C VAL A 168 0.12 -21.57 0.03
N GLN A 169 0.68 -21.31 -1.14
CA GLN A 169 1.10 -22.31 -2.12
C GLN A 169 2.50 -22.02 -2.64
N ASP A 170 3.19 -22.99 -3.20
CA ASP A 170 4.47 -22.78 -3.87
C ASP A 170 4.28 -22.70 -5.40
N CYS A 171 4.93 -21.73 -6.06
CA CYS A 171 4.93 -21.62 -7.52
C CYS A 171 5.71 -22.78 -8.16
N ILE A 172 5.07 -23.47 -9.10
CA ILE A 172 5.65 -24.61 -9.85
C ILE A 172 6.04 -24.27 -11.28
N ASP A 173 5.60 -23.13 -11.82
CA ASP A 173 5.95 -22.69 -13.15
C ASP A 173 7.39 -22.19 -13.21
N LYS A 174 8.27 -23.00 -13.84
CA LYS A 174 9.71 -22.69 -14.00
C LYS A 174 9.98 -21.50 -14.91
N ASN A 175 9.03 -21.13 -15.75
CA ASN A 175 9.17 -20.01 -16.70
C ASN A 175 8.67 -18.70 -16.08
N SER A 176 7.96 -18.77 -14.96
CA SER A 176 7.44 -17.59 -14.27
C SER A 176 8.53 -16.86 -13.50
N LYS A 177 8.44 -15.53 -13.45
CA LYS A 177 9.22 -14.69 -12.52
C LYS A 177 8.98 -15.07 -11.04
N MET A 178 7.89 -15.82 -10.76
CA MET A 178 7.52 -16.29 -9.43
C MET A 178 8.15 -17.64 -9.08
N TRP A 179 8.93 -18.25 -9.96
CA TRP A 179 9.61 -19.52 -9.69
C TRP A 179 10.43 -19.48 -8.39
N ASN A 180 10.38 -20.55 -7.62
CA ASN A 180 10.97 -20.67 -6.28
C ASN A 180 10.44 -19.63 -5.26
N ARG A 181 9.17 -19.27 -5.35
CA ARG A 181 8.50 -18.38 -4.39
C ARG A 181 7.25 -19.04 -3.85
N ALA A 182 6.99 -18.80 -2.57
CA ALA A 182 5.70 -19.10 -1.98
C ALA A 182 4.70 -17.99 -2.34
N ILE A 183 3.53 -18.37 -2.81
CA ILE A 183 2.45 -17.48 -3.24
C ILE A 183 1.44 -17.36 -2.10
N ILE A 184 1.20 -16.16 -1.68
CA ILE A 184 0.32 -15.80 -0.57
C ILE A 184 -0.83 -14.98 -1.14
N PRO A 185 -2.05 -15.50 -1.21
CA PRO A 185 -3.18 -14.74 -1.74
C PRO A 185 -3.54 -13.57 -0.82
N VAL A 186 -4.05 -12.51 -1.42
CA VAL A 186 -4.65 -11.37 -0.74
C VAL A 186 -6.11 -11.31 -1.16
N THR A 187 -7.01 -11.43 -0.20
CA THR A 187 -8.46 -11.36 -0.41
C THR A 187 -9.02 -10.05 0.09
N PHE A 188 -10.05 -9.56 -0.57
CA PHE A 188 -10.84 -8.42 -0.16
C PHE A 188 -12.27 -8.53 -0.73
N GLU A 189 -13.28 -8.31 0.12
CA GLU A 189 -14.69 -8.52 -0.23
C GLU A 189 -14.96 -9.96 -0.76
N ASN A 190 -14.33 -10.94 -0.11
CA ASN A 190 -14.39 -12.38 -0.44
C ASN A 190 -13.89 -12.74 -1.85
N LYS A 191 -13.04 -11.91 -2.44
CA LYS A 191 -12.39 -12.17 -3.73
C LYS A 191 -10.87 -12.05 -3.59
N GLU A 192 -10.14 -12.90 -4.31
CA GLU A 192 -8.71 -12.69 -4.45
C GLU A 192 -8.48 -11.45 -5.32
N VAL A 193 -7.75 -10.48 -4.79
CA VAL A 193 -7.45 -9.21 -5.46
C VAL A 193 -6.00 -9.10 -5.87
N ALA A 194 -5.14 -9.92 -5.27
CA ALA A 194 -3.70 -9.93 -5.51
C ALA A 194 -3.05 -11.17 -4.89
N TYR A 195 -1.75 -11.34 -5.15
CA TYR A 195 -0.90 -12.23 -4.36
C TYR A 195 0.43 -11.56 -4.02
N ILE A 196 1.06 -12.08 -2.98
CA ILE A 196 2.44 -11.79 -2.60
C ILE A 196 3.27 -13.04 -2.87
N ALA A 197 4.43 -12.87 -3.51
CA ALA A 197 5.34 -13.96 -3.80
C ALA A 197 6.62 -13.82 -2.97
N ARG A 198 6.79 -14.66 -1.95
CA ARG A 198 7.93 -14.67 -1.04
C ARG A 198 9.02 -15.61 -1.56
N ALA A 199 10.24 -15.09 -1.76
CA ALA A 199 11.39 -15.90 -2.16
C ALA A 199 11.65 -17.05 -1.14
N ALA A 200 11.67 -18.27 -1.63
CA ALA A 200 11.93 -19.47 -0.81
C ALA A 200 13.42 -19.68 -0.52
N LYS A 201 14.31 -18.95 -1.21
CA LYS A 201 15.76 -19.06 -1.04
C LYS A 201 16.38 -17.67 -0.87
N ASN A 202 17.40 -17.56 0.00
CA ASN A 202 17.99 -16.27 0.39
C ASN A 202 18.69 -15.53 -0.76
N PHE A 203 19.18 -16.25 -1.79
CA PHE A 203 19.83 -15.63 -2.94
C PHE A 203 18.85 -15.09 -3.98
N ILE A 204 17.55 -15.36 -3.85
CA ILE A 204 16.52 -14.85 -4.78
C ILE A 204 16.10 -13.46 -4.32
N GLN A 205 16.34 -12.47 -5.18
CA GLN A 205 15.96 -11.07 -4.95
C GLN A 205 14.91 -10.63 -5.98
N PRO A 206 14.04 -9.68 -5.63
CA PRO A 206 13.80 -9.18 -4.27
C PRO A 206 13.13 -10.23 -3.39
N LYS A 207 13.25 -10.07 -2.06
CA LYS A 207 12.69 -10.97 -1.05
C LYS A 207 11.18 -11.16 -1.23
N TYR A 208 10.46 -10.11 -1.60
CA TYR A 208 9.04 -10.12 -1.90
C TYR A 208 8.76 -9.52 -3.28
N LEU A 209 7.88 -10.16 -4.03
CA LEU A 209 7.26 -9.61 -5.22
C LEU A 209 5.74 -9.57 -4.98
N PHE A 210 5.06 -8.72 -5.71
CA PHE A 210 3.61 -8.61 -5.63
C PHE A 210 3.03 -8.75 -7.03
N SER A 211 1.80 -9.22 -7.14
CA SER A 211 1.08 -9.24 -8.42
C SER A 211 0.96 -7.84 -9.01
N LYS A 212 0.86 -7.78 -10.34
CA LYS A 212 0.78 -6.50 -11.06
C LYS A 212 -0.41 -5.67 -10.58
N GLY A 213 -0.17 -4.38 -10.35
CA GLY A 213 -1.23 -3.44 -9.94
C GLY A 213 -1.66 -3.50 -8.48
N PHE A 214 -1.11 -4.40 -7.67
CA PHE A 214 -1.44 -4.46 -6.24
C PHE A 214 -0.82 -3.29 -5.48
N LYS A 215 -1.66 -2.56 -4.76
CA LYS A 215 -1.28 -1.48 -3.86
C LYS A 215 -1.50 -1.93 -2.42
N LYS A 216 -0.44 -2.37 -1.74
CA LYS A 216 -0.51 -2.89 -0.35
C LYS A 216 -1.15 -1.91 0.64
N THR A 217 -1.05 -0.60 0.36
CA THR A 217 -1.60 0.48 1.18
C THR A 217 -3.12 0.58 1.12
N GLU A 218 -3.77 -0.09 0.18
CA GLU A 218 -5.24 -0.08 0.04
C GLU A 218 -5.94 -1.20 0.82
N TYR A 219 -5.17 -2.14 1.39
CA TYR A 219 -5.71 -3.36 2.00
C TYR A 219 -5.13 -3.63 3.37
N LEU A 220 -5.86 -4.39 4.18
CA LEU A 220 -5.38 -5.09 5.37
C LEU A 220 -5.39 -6.58 5.07
N TYR A 221 -4.27 -7.28 5.31
CA TYR A 221 -4.21 -8.73 5.12
C TYR A 221 -5.16 -9.43 6.09
N ASN A 222 -5.90 -10.43 5.60
CA ASN A 222 -6.88 -11.21 6.37
C ASN A 222 -8.10 -10.40 6.87
N TYR A 223 -8.41 -9.26 6.27
CA TYR A 223 -9.51 -8.40 6.74
C TYR A 223 -10.86 -9.11 6.72
N ASP A 224 -11.20 -9.80 5.61
CA ASP A 224 -12.49 -10.47 5.43
C ASP A 224 -12.75 -11.54 6.50
N ASN A 225 -11.73 -12.36 6.81
CA ASN A 225 -11.85 -13.44 7.78
C ASN A 225 -11.86 -12.92 9.24
N ALA A 226 -11.17 -11.81 9.49
CA ALA A 226 -11.02 -11.26 10.84
C ALA A 226 -12.23 -10.43 11.29
N ILE A 227 -12.94 -9.79 10.33
CA ILE A 227 -13.85 -8.69 10.64
C ILE A 227 -15.08 -9.12 11.47
N GLU A 228 -15.64 -10.29 11.23
CA GLU A 228 -16.82 -10.73 11.97
C GLU A 228 -16.50 -11.03 13.44
N VAL A 229 -15.38 -11.72 13.68
CA VAL A 229 -14.90 -11.97 15.06
C VAL A 229 -14.47 -10.65 15.72
N ALA A 230 -13.85 -9.75 14.95
CA ALA A 230 -13.45 -8.43 15.46
C ALA A 230 -14.65 -7.60 15.92
N LYS A 231 -15.76 -7.61 15.19
CA LYS A 231 -17.01 -6.93 15.58
C LYS A 231 -17.59 -7.53 16.86
N GLU A 232 -17.63 -8.85 16.97
CA GLU A 232 -18.11 -9.54 18.17
C GLU A 232 -17.27 -9.20 19.40
N LYS A 233 -15.95 -9.18 19.24
CA LYS A 233 -14.98 -8.89 20.31
C LYS A 233 -14.72 -7.40 20.52
N HIS A 234 -15.24 -6.52 19.67
CA HIS A 234 -14.93 -5.10 19.61
C HIS A 234 -13.43 -4.77 19.52
N THR A 235 -12.63 -5.75 19.09
CA THR A 235 -11.17 -5.70 19.11
C THR A 235 -10.58 -6.27 17.82
N LEU A 236 -9.53 -5.61 17.31
CA LEU A 236 -8.66 -6.13 16.25
C LEU A 236 -7.22 -6.22 16.73
N PHE A 237 -6.55 -7.33 16.41
CA PHE A 237 -5.11 -7.46 16.52
C PHE A 237 -4.45 -6.96 15.24
N LEU A 238 -3.49 -6.06 15.37
CA LEU A 238 -2.77 -5.44 14.27
C LEU A 238 -1.31 -5.86 14.30
N VAL A 239 -0.87 -6.53 13.23
CA VAL A 239 0.52 -7.02 13.06
C VAL A 239 1.12 -6.51 11.75
N GLU A 240 2.45 -6.69 11.55
CA GLU A 240 3.12 -6.16 10.36
C GLU A 240 2.94 -7.05 9.12
N GLY A 241 3.05 -8.37 9.26
CA GLY A 241 3.13 -9.28 8.14
C GLY A 241 2.15 -10.44 8.14
N GLN A 242 2.16 -11.21 7.04
CA GLN A 242 1.28 -12.36 6.84
C GLN A 242 1.62 -13.51 7.79
N GLY A 243 2.92 -13.76 7.98
CA GLY A 243 3.38 -14.80 8.90
C GLY A 243 2.97 -14.55 10.35
N ASP A 244 2.88 -13.26 10.75
CA ASP A 244 2.41 -12.87 12.08
C ASP A 244 0.92 -13.21 12.23
N VAL A 245 0.10 -12.92 11.22
CA VAL A 245 -1.33 -13.26 11.18
C VAL A 245 -1.52 -14.78 11.31
N TRP A 246 -0.75 -15.58 10.57
CA TRP A 246 -0.86 -17.04 10.64
C TRP A 246 -0.47 -17.56 12.02
N ARG A 247 0.59 -17.01 12.63
CA ARG A 247 1.02 -17.42 13.96
C ARG A 247 0.01 -17.04 15.04
N MET A 248 -0.62 -15.87 14.92
CA MET A 248 -1.74 -15.48 15.77
C MET A 248 -2.95 -16.41 15.59
N TYR A 249 -3.26 -16.78 14.34
CA TYR A 249 -4.31 -17.75 14.04
C TYR A 249 -4.05 -19.10 14.71
N GLU A 250 -2.81 -19.64 14.63
CA GLU A 250 -2.40 -20.87 15.32
C GLU A 250 -2.49 -20.75 16.85
N ALA A 251 -2.32 -19.54 17.39
CA ALA A 251 -2.47 -19.27 18.83
C ALA A 251 -3.94 -19.14 19.27
N GLY A 252 -4.91 -19.19 18.35
CA GLY A 252 -6.35 -19.09 18.60
C GLY A 252 -6.97 -17.72 18.32
N VAL A 253 -6.18 -16.73 17.87
CA VAL A 253 -6.66 -15.38 17.56
C VAL A 253 -7.16 -15.32 16.13
N LYS A 254 -8.46 -15.13 15.95
CA LYS A 254 -9.11 -15.06 14.63
C LYS A 254 -9.29 -13.62 14.13
N ASN A 255 -9.40 -12.65 15.03
CA ASN A 255 -9.54 -11.21 14.76
C ASN A 255 -8.19 -10.50 14.57
N CYS A 256 -7.31 -11.04 13.72
CA CYS A 256 -5.97 -10.50 13.46
C CYS A 256 -5.79 -10.11 12.00
N VAL A 257 -5.27 -8.90 11.75
CA VAL A 257 -4.98 -8.36 10.41
C VAL A 257 -3.54 -7.88 10.29
N GLY A 258 -2.99 -7.91 9.06
CA GLY A 258 -1.62 -7.47 8.75
C GLY A 258 -1.58 -6.18 7.92
N LEU A 259 -0.60 -5.31 8.21
CA LEU A 259 -0.39 -4.02 7.54
C LEU A 259 0.39 -4.09 6.22
N PHE A 260 0.99 -5.24 5.88
CA PHE A 260 1.97 -5.39 4.80
C PHE A 260 3.27 -4.57 5.01
N GLY A 261 3.57 -4.21 6.24
CA GLY A 261 4.75 -3.44 6.64
C GLY A 261 4.51 -2.66 7.93
N LYS A 262 5.43 -1.76 8.28
CA LYS A 262 5.42 -1.00 9.54
C LYS A 262 4.51 0.22 9.55
N ASP A 263 4.15 0.72 8.36
CA ASP A 263 3.39 1.97 8.20
C ASP A 263 1.91 1.69 7.96
N ILE A 264 1.07 2.60 8.46
CA ILE A 264 -0.37 2.61 8.22
C ILE A 264 -0.73 3.72 7.24
N SER A 265 -1.54 3.40 6.23
CA SER A 265 -2.06 4.36 5.24
C SER A 265 -3.44 4.90 5.63
N GLU A 266 -3.88 6.00 4.99
CA GLU A 266 -5.22 6.54 5.19
C GLU A 266 -6.33 5.56 4.78
N THR A 267 -6.12 4.75 3.75
CA THR A 267 -7.09 3.71 3.36
C THR A 267 -7.17 2.60 4.40
N GLN A 268 -6.03 2.13 4.91
CA GLN A 268 -6.00 1.13 5.99
C GLN A 268 -6.63 1.69 7.28
N LYS A 269 -6.35 2.94 7.63
CA LYS A 269 -7.02 3.65 8.74
C LYS A 269 -8.55 3.67 8.55
N SER A 270 -9.00 3.99 7.33
CA SER A 270 -10.43 3.97 6.99
C SER A 270 -11.06 2.58 7.11
N LEU A 271 -10.33 1.51 6.78
CA LEU A 271 -10.79 0.13 6.98
C LEU A 271 -10.92 -0.21 8.46
N LEU A 272 -9.96 0.21 9.30
CA LEU A 272 -10.04 0.04 10.75
C LEU A 272 -11.25 0.80 11.34
N ILE A 273 -11.48 2.04 10.93
CA ILE A 273 -12.66 2.80 11.36
C ILE A 273 -13.96 2.11 10.94
N LYS A 274 -14.05 1.63 9.70
CA LYS A 274 -15.21 0.91 9.17
C LYS A 274 -15.47 -0.44 9.85
N SER A 275 -14.46 -1.01 10.48
CA SER A 275 -14.62 -2.27 11.22
C SER A 275 -15.56 -2.12 12.42
N GLY A 276 -15.69 -0.90 12.97
CA GLY A 276 -16.51 -0.63 14.14
C GLY A 276 -15.92 -1.13 15.46
N VAL A 277 -14.65 -1.56 15.48
CA VAL A 277 -13.95 -1.95 16.70
C VAL A 277 -13.57 -0.72 17.53
N THR A 278 -13.45 -0.89 18.84
CA THR A 278 -13.01 0.15 19.77
C THR A 278 -11.57 -0.03 20.20
N ASP A 279 -11.08 -1.27 20.19
CA ASP A 279 -9.78 -1.66 20.72
C ASP A 279 -8.87 -2.20 19.60
N LEU A 280 -7.63 -1.76 19.61
CA LEU A 280 -6.57 -2.29 18.75
C LEU A 280 -5.41 -2.82 19.60
N VAL A 281 -5.16 -4.12 19.50
CA VAL A 281 -3.98 -4.75 20.09
C VAL A 281 -2.86 -4.71 19.06
N VAL A 282 -1.88 -3.84 19.26
CA VAL A 282 -0.82 -3.56 18.29
C VAL A 282 0.45 -4.33 18.63
N LEU A 283 0.86 -5.21 17.74
CA LEU A 283 2.03 -6.08 17.86
C LEU A 283 3.01 -5.81 16.71
N THR A 284 3.79 -4.75 16.84
CA THR A 284 4.88 -4.43 15.90
C THR A 284 6.15 -5.19 16.25
N ASP A 285 7.06 -5.31 15.26
CA ASP A 285 8.36 -5.94 15.46
C ASP A 285 9.15 -5.27 16.59
N ASN A 286 9.87 -6.06 17.38
CA ASN A 286 10.67 -5.56 18.50
C ASN A 286 12.09 -5.14 18.05
N ASP A 287 12.16 -4.38 16.96
CA ASP A 287 13.38 -3.73 16.47
C ASP A 287 13.17 -2.21 16.34
N GLN A 288 14.16 -1.51 15.81
CA GLN A 288 14.06 -0.05 15.69
C GLN A 288 12.92 0.34 14.72
N ALA A 289 12.79 -0.35 13.58
CA ALA A 289 11.76 -0.05 12.59
C ALA A 289 10.34 -0.28 13.14
N GLY A 290 10.13 -1.38 13.89
CA GLY A 290 8.85 -1.66 14.55
C GLY A 290 8.51 -0.65 15.65
N ARG A 291 9.52 -0.15 16.39
CA ARG A 291 9.29 0.94 17.37
C ARG A 291 8.86 2.25 16.70
N GLU A 292 9.47 2.61 15.56
CA GLU A 292 9.06 3.77 14.77
C GLU A 292 7.63 3.60 14.23
N GLY A 293 7.33 2.42 13.67
CA GLY A 293 5.97 2.06 13.24
C GLY A 293 4.94 2.17 14.36
N ARG A 294 5.26 1.66 15.55
CA ARG A 294 4.42 1.77 16.76
C ARG A 294 4.14 3.23 17.13
N MET A 295 5.15 4.08 17.12
CA MET A 295 4.97 5.52 17.43
C MET A 295 4.08 6.19 16.38
N LYS A 296 4.23 5.81 15.11
CA LYS A 296 3.38 6.33 14.02
C LYS A 296 1.93 5.86 14.19
N ILE A 297 1.70 4.57 14.42
CA ILE A 297 0.37 4.01 14.70
C ILE A 297 -0.26 4.72 15.90
N GLN A 298 0.48 4.93 16.98
CA GLN A 298 -0.01 5.64 18.14
C GLN A 298 -0.43 7.07 17.81
N ARG A 299 0.40 7.82 17.08
CA ARG A 299 0.09 9.19 16.67
C ARG A 299 -1.17 9.27 15.82
N GLU A 300 -1.32 8.34 14.86
CA GLU A 300 -2.40 8.34 13.88
C GLU A 300 -3.74 7.83 14.44
N LEU A 301 -3.71 6.88 15.39
CA LEU A 301 -4.91 6.15 15.81
C LEU A 301 -5.36 6.40 17.25
N ASN A 302 -4.55 7.00 18.13
CA ASN A 302 -4.85 7.16 19.56
C ASN A 302 -6.10 7.99 19.89
N ARG A 303 -6.58 8.79 18.95
CA ARG A 303 -7.83 9.58 19.10
C ARG A 303 -9.08 8.83 18.70
N MET A 304 -8.92 7.68 18.03
CA MET A 304 -10.04 6.92 17.43
C MET A 304 -10.22 5.55 18.08
N PHE A 305 -9.13 5.00 18.65
CA PHE A 305 -9.11 3.65 19.21
C PHE A 305 -8.40 3.63 20.57
N ASN A 306 -8.81 2.71 21.43
CA ASN A 306 -8.03 2.32 22.59
C ASN A 306 -6.88 1.41 22.09
N LEU A 307 -5.64 1.87 22.26
CA LEU A 307 -4.46 1.15 21.76
C LEU A 307 -3.80 0.36 22.90
N ILE A 308 -3.70 -0.96 22.72
CA ILE A 308 -3.12 -1.88 23.66
C ILE A 308 -1.82 -2.44 23.10
N TYR A 309 -0.76 -2.42 23.87
CA TYR A 309 0.59 -2.80 23.44
C TYR A 309 1.19 -3.87 24.34
N PRO A 310 0.86 -5.15 24.17
CA PRO A 310 1.47 -6.21 24.94
C PRO A 310 2.98 -6.31 24.67
N PRO A 311 3.81 -6.70 25.64
CA PRO A 311 5.24 -6.90 25.44
C PRO A 311 5.51 -8.08 24.53
N MET A 312 6.39 -7.89 23.56
CA MET A 312 6.79 -8.91 22.61
C MET A 312 7.94 -9.76 23.16
N PRO A 313 7.77 -11.10 23.26
CA PRO A 313 8.80 -12.00 23.82
C PRO A 313 9.97 -12.28 22.86
N LYS A 314 9.82 -11.97 21.57
CA LYS A 314 10.83 -12.11 20.52
C LYS A 314 10.81 -10.90 19.58
N LYS A 315 11.63 -10.99 18.49
CA LYS A 315 11.74 -9.94 17.50
C LYS A 315 10.40 -9.69 16.81
N ASP A 316 9.73 -10.75 16.34
CA ASP A 316 8.42 -10.69 15.67
C ASP A 316 7.47 -11.79 16.17
N VAL A 317 6.19 -11.67 15.82
CA VAL A 317 5.14 -12.63 16.17
C VAL A 317 5.35 -13.94 15.38
N GLY A 318 5.68 -13.86 14.10
CA GLY A 318 5.80 -15.01 13.20
C GLY A 318 6.87 -16.01 13.63
N ASP A 319 7.97 -15.56 14.23
CA ASP A 319 9.05 -16.38 14.77
C ASP A 319 8.84 -16.75 16.26
N THR A 320 7.73 -16.31 16.87
CA THR A 320 7.36 -16.64 18.25
C THR A 320 6.50 -17.91 18.27
N SER A 321 6.85 -18.88 19.13
CA SER A 321 6.04 -20.08 19.25
C SER A 321 4.66 -19.80 19.87
N VAL A 322 3.66 -20.56 19.48
CA VAL A 322 2.27 -20.47 19.96
C VAL A 322 2.21 -20.43 21.50
N LYS A 323 2.92 -21.33 22.17
CA LYS A 323 2.98 -21.36 23.67
C LYS A 323 3.48 -20.04 24.27
N LYS A 324 4.46 -19.37 23.63
CA LYS A 324 4.96 -18.09 24.10
C LYS A 324 3.98 -16.95 23.82
N ILE A 325 3.29 -16.98 22.68
CA ILE A 325 2.22 -16.01 22.39
C ILE A 325 1.12 -16.12 23.45
N GLN A 326 0.63 -17.33 23.71
CA GLN A 326 -0.41 -17.59 24.72
C GLN A 326 0.02 -17.11 26.11
N LYS A 327 1.25 -17.45 26.52
CA LYS A 327 1.76 -17.13 27.86
C LYS A 327 2.08 -15.63 28.07
N HIS A 328 2.63 -14.95 27.08
CA HIS A 328 3.21 -13.60 27.26
C HIS A 328 2.41 -12.47 26.59
N ILE A 329 1.60 -12.78 25.57
CA ILE A 329 0.78 -11.82 24.87
C ILE A 329 -0.68 -11.97 25.28
N LEU A 330 -1.27 -13.16 25.02
CA LEU A 330 -2.71 -13.37 25.18
C LEU A 330 -3.16 -13.35 26.64
N SER A 331 -2.31 -13.77 27.58
CA SER A 331 -2.61 -13.66 29.04
C SER A 331 -2.82 -12.21 29.52
N GLN A 332 -2.39 -11.21 28.75
CA GLN A 332 -2.54 -9.79 29.11
C GLN A 332 -3.74 -9.14 28.42
N VAL A 333 -4.39 -9.86 27.53
CA VAL A 333 -5.52 -9.38 26.72
C VAL A 333 -6.64 -10.43 26.67
N GLU A 334 -6.83 -11.16 27.77
CA GLU A 334 -7.88 -12.19 27.88
C GLU A 334 -9.26 -11.60 27.58
N GLY A 335 -10.05 -12.33 26.80
CA GLY A 335 -11.39 -11.92 26.39
C GLY A 335 -11.45 -11.02 25.15
N LEU A 336 -10.31 -10.57 24.61
CA LEU A 336 -10.25 -9.72 23.42
C LEU A 336 -10.09 -10.51 22.10
N TYR A 337 -9.97 -11.85 22.15
CA TYR A 337 -9.76 -12.71 20.97
C TYR A 337 -10.70 -13.91 20.93
#